data_17085bac524b2788cc075b8ff0174b73
#
_entry.id   17085bac524b2788cc075b8ff0174b73
#
_cell.length_a   1.000
_cell.length_b   1.000
_cell.length_c   1.000
_cell.angle_alpha   90.00
_cell.angle_beta   90.00
_cell.angle_gamma   90.00
#
_symmetry.space_group_name_H-M   'P 1'
#
loop_
_entity.id
_entity.type
_entity.pdbx_description
1 polymer ?
#
loop_
_entity_poly.entity_id
_entity_poly.type
_entity_poly.pdbx_seq_one_letter_code
_entity_poly.pdbx_strand_id
1 'polypeptide(L)'
;MALPSAASGTPTRRAQILHVAATLFARHGFHGVSIAELGAAVGVSGPALYRHFPGKEALLAEMLVGISEYLLDGGRARARTDDPSQVLTDLVEFHVDFALQHPELITVQDRDLANLPVQVRHQVRALQRAYLQIWVDTLRELIPELSA
;
A
#
# COMPACT_ATOMS: atom_id res chain seq x y z
N MET A 1 2.27 9.74 1.35
CA MET A 1 2.62 9.14 2.65
C MET A 1 3.77 8.17 2.44
N ALA A 2 4.84 8.31 3.16
CA ALA A 2 5.90 7.32 3.14
C ALA A 2 5.46 6.14 4.01
N LEU A 3 5.35 4.94 3.42
CA LEU A 3 5.46 3.72 4.21
C LEU A 3 6.79 3.81 4.96
N PRO A 4 6.87 3.39 6.23
CA PRO A 4 8.12 3.46 6.96
C PRO A 4 9.19 2.66 6.22
N SER A 5 10.04 3.39 5.51
CA SER A 5 11.31 2.85 5.05
C SER A 5 12.10 2.44 6.29
N ALA A 6 12.85 1.36 6.21
CA ALA A 6 13.76 0.89 7.26
C ALA A 6 14.93 1.87 7.53
N ALA A 7 14.78 3.14 7.19
CA ALA A 7 15.72 4.21 7.44
C ALA A 7 15.42 4.86 8.80
N SER A 8 16.23 4.50 9.77
CA SER A 8 16.66 5.28 10.94
C SER A 8 15.74 6.44 11.35
N GLY A 9 14.72 6.18 12.17
CA GLY A 9 13.90 7.17 12.85
C GLY A 9 12.73 6.53 13.57
N THR A 10 12.34 7.08 14.73
CA THR A 10 11.13 6.63 15.43
C THR A 10 9.91 6.90 14.54
N PRO A 11 9.03 5.90 14.24
CA PRO A 11 7.83 6.13 13.47
C PRO A 11 6.96 7.23 14.09
N THR A 12 6.34 8.08 13.26
CA THR A 12 5.36 9.05 13.74
C THR A 12 4.16 8.35 14.35
N ARG A 13 3.42 9.03 15.21
CA ARG A 13 2.17 8.49 15.78
C ARG A 13 1.19 8.11 14.67
N ARG A 14 1.09 8.93 13.63
CA ARG A 14 0.24 8.65 12.46
C ARG A 14 0.65 7.35 11.75
N ALA A 15 1.94 7.14 11.53
CA ALA A 15 2.47 5.91 10.93
C ALA A 15 2.21 4.67 11.82
N GLN A 16 2.34 4.81 13.14
CA GLN A 16 2.02 3.74 14.09
C GLN A 16 0.53 3.35 14.03
N ILE A 17 -0.37 4.33 13.95
CA ILE A 17 -1.80 4.10 13.82
C ILE A 17 -2.10 3.32 12.53
N LEU A 18 -1.53 3.74 11.41
CA LEU A 18 -1.71 3.04 10.12
C LEU A 18 -1.22 1.60 10.16
N HIS A 19 -0.06 1.37 10.77
CA HIS A 19 0.51 0.02 10.89
C HIS A 19 -0.37 -0.91 11.73
N VAL A 20 -0.80 -0.45 12.90
CA VAL A 20 -1.69 -1.23 13.79
C VAL A 20 -3.04 -1.47 13.12
N ALA A 21 -3.59 -0.45 12.45
CA ALA A 21 -4.85 -0.58 11.71
C ALA A 21 -4.75 -1.61 10.59
N ALA A 22 -3.65 -1.65 9.85
CA ALA A 22 -3.43 -2.65 8.81
C ALA A 22 -3.48 -4.07 9.37
N THR A 23 -2.83 -4.30 10.50
CA THR A 23 -2.83 -5.60 11.19
C THR A 23 -4.24 -6.00 11.65
N LEU A 24 -4.98 -5.08 12.27
CA LEU A 24 -6.34 -5.33 12.75
C LEU A 24 -7.32 -5.56 11.59
N PHE A 25 -7.26 -4.74 10.54
CA PHE A 25 -8.10 -4.93 9.35
C PHE A 25 -7.80 -6.25 8.65
N ALA A 26 -6.53 -6.62 8.51
CA ALA A 26 -6.15 -7.89 7.90
C ALA A 26 -6.73 -9.07 8.68
N ARG A 27 -6.68 -9.01 10.02
CA ARG A 27 -7.14 -10.08 10.91
C ARG A 27 -8.66 -10.17 11.03
N HIS A 28 -9.35 -9.04 11.17
CA HIS A 28 -10.78 -8.98 11.52
C HIS A 28 -11.68 -8.44 10.41
N GLY A 29 -11.10 -7.93 9.31
CA GLY A 29 -11.83 -7.20 8.27
C GLY A 29 -12.10 -5.75 8.65
N PHE A 30 -12.35 -4.91 7.66
CA PHE A 30 -12.63 -3.48 7.88
C PHE A 30 -13.83 -3.26 8.81
N HIS A 31 -14.93 -3.98 8.58
CA HIS A 31 -16.15 -3.85 9.39
C HIS A 31 -16.02 -4.47 10.78
N GLY A 32 -15.09 -5.39 10.98
CA GLY A 32 -14.85 -6.07 12.25
C GLY A 32 -14.00 -5.29 13.26
N VAL A 33 -13.57 -4.07 12.94
CA VAL A 33 -12.71 -3.24 13.78
C VAL A 33 -13.40 -1.92 14.11
N SER A 34 -13.48 -1.58 15.39
CA SER A 34 -14.01 -0.30 15.85
C SER A 34 -12.90 0.75 16.05
N ILE A 35 -13.29 2.03 16.04
CA ILE A 35 -12.38 3.14 16.41
C ILE A 35 -11.83 2.97 17.83
N ALA A 36 -12.66 2.47 18.76
CA ALA A 36 -12.23 2.23 20.14
C ALA A 36 -11.13 1.15 20.21
N GLU A 37 -11.26 0.08 19.44
CA GLU A 37 -10.23 -0.98 19.35
C GLU A 37 -8.94 -0.46 18.76
N LEU A 38 -9.02 0.35 17.71
CA LEU A 38 -7.86 1.01 17.11
C LEU A 38 -7.14 1.91 18.11
N GLY A 39 -7.89 2.75 18.81
CA GLY A 39 -7.34 3.64 19.83
C GLY A 39 -6.67 2.86 20.98
N ALA A 40 -7.32 1.82 21.49
CA ALA A 40 -6.77 0.96 22.53
C ALA A 40 -5.48 0.27 22.07
N ALA A 41 -5.43 -0.23 20.86
CA ALA A 41 -4.26 -0.93 20.32
C ALA A 41 -3.02 -0.04 20.15
N VAL A 42 -3.20 1.25 19.89
CA VAL A 42 -2.09 2.23 19.77
C VAL A 42 -1.88 3.07 21.03
N GLY A 43 -2.68 2.85 22.07
CA GLY A 43 -2.56 3.58 23.34
C GLY A 43 -3.01 5.03 23.28
N VAL A 44 -4.01 5.35 22.45
CA VAL A 44 -4.60 6.70 22.35
C VAL A 44 -6.11 6.65 22.59
N SER A 45 -6.68 7.77 23.07
CA SER A 45 -8.13 7.90 23.23
C SER A 45 -8.83 8.00 21.86
N GLY A 46 -10.14 7.74 21.81
CA GLY A 46 -10.95 7.95 20.62
C GLY A 46 -10.84 9.38 20.07
N PRO A 47 -11.01 10.44 20.90
CA PRO A 47 -10.80 11.83 20.44
C PRO A 47 -9.39 12.08 19.88
N ALA A 48 -8.34 11.49 20.47
CA ALA A 48 -6.99 11.62 19.97
C ALA A 48 -6.83 10.93 18.60
N LEU A 49 -7.46 9.77 18.40
CA LEU A 49 -7.46 9.09 17.11
C LEU A 49 -8.16 9.93 16.04
N TYR A 50 -9.31 10.53 16.35
CA TYR A 50 -10.05 11.39 15.44
C TYR A 50 -9.28 12.66 15.01
N ARG A 51 -8.30 13.10 15.81
CA ARG A 51 -7.40 14.19 15.41
C ARG A 51 -6.46 13.80 14.26
N HIS A 52 -6.13 12.52 14.15
CA HIS A 52 -5.29 12.00 13.07
C HIS A 52 -6.13 11.56 11.87
N PHE A 53 -7.28 10.92 12.10
CA PHE A 53 -8.14 10.36 11.05
C PHE A 53 -9.61 10.63 11.40
N PRO A 54 -10.41 11.23 10.50
CA PRO A 54 -11.82 11.53 10.78
C PRO A 54 -12.71 10.29 10.92
N GLY A 55 -12.21 9.10 10.58
CA GLY A 55 -12.92 7.83 10.72
C GLY A 55 -12.17 6.67 10.10
N LYS A 56 -12.73 5.47 10.19
CA LYS A 56 -12.13 4.24 9.64
C LYS A 56 -11.95 4.30 8.11
N GLU A 57 -12.90 4.88 7.40
CA GLU A 57 -12.84 4.99 5.94
C GLU A 57 -11.66 5.87 5.49
N ALA A 58 -11.43 7.00 6.17
CA ALA A 58 -10.29 7.86 5.89
C ALA A 58 -8.97 7.15 6.18
N LEU A 59 -8.92 6.36 7.24
CA LEU A 59 -7.76 5.57 7.61
C LEU A 59 -7.47 4.49 6.55
N LEU A 60 -8.49 3.76 6.12
CA LEU A 60 -8.39 2.78 5.05
C LEU A 60 -7.97 3.44 3.73
N ALA A 61 -8.55 4.58 3.39
CA ALA A 61 -8.21 5.34 2.19
C ALA A 61 -6.73 5.73 2.17
N GLU A 62 -6.23 6.33 3.24
CA GLU A 62 -4.83 6.71 3.34
C GLU A 62 -3.89 5.50 3.26
N MET A 63 -4.27 4.40 3.90
CA MET A 63 -3.52 3.15 3.85
C MET A 63 -3.39 2.62 2.41
N LEU A 64 -4.50 2.47 1.69
CA LEU A 64 -4.51 1.87 0.36
C LEU A 64 -3.94 2.80 -0.73
N VAL A 65 -4.18 4.09 -0.64
CA VAL A 65 -3.52 5.08 -1.51
C VAL A 65 -2.01 5.06 -1.26
N GLY A 66 -1.59 5.08 -0.01
CA GLY A 66 -0.18 5.07 0.36
C GLY A 66 0.58 3.83 -0.14
N ILE A 67 -0.02 2.64 -0.03
CA ILE A 67 0.56 1.41 -0.59
C ILE A 67 0.73 1.54 -2.11
N SER A 68 -0.33 1.99 -2.78
CA SER A 68 -0.35 2.08 -4.24
C SER A 68 0.66 3.09 -4.77
N GLU A 69 0.82 4.23 -4.09
CA GLU A 69 1.86 5.21 -4.38
C GLU A 69 3.26 4.65 -4.14
N TYR A 70 3.48 3.97 -3.02
CA TYR A 70 4.75 3.34 -2.69
C TYR A 70 5.19 2.34 -3.77
N LEU A 71 4.28 1.46 -4.20
CA LEU A 71 4.57 0.47 -5.23
C LEU A 71 4.86 1.13 -6.58
N LEU A 72 4.08 2.14 -6.96
CA LEU A 72 4.29 2.87 -8.21
C LEU A 72 5.63 3.61 -8.22
N ASP A 73 5.94 4.35 -7.16
CA ASP A 73 7.20 5.09 -7.04
C ASP A 73 8.40 4.14 -7.02
N GLY A 74 8.28 3.04 -6.30
CA GLY A 74 9.31 2.00 -6.27
C GLY A 74 9.51 1.33 -7.62
N GLY A 75 8.43 1.05 -8.34
CA GLY A 75 8.49 0.52 -9.71
C GLY A 75 9.16 1.49 -10.69
N ARG A 76 8.77 2.76 -10.64
CA ARG A 76 9.39 3.81 -11.47
C ARG A 76 10.89 3.96 -11.20
N ALA A 77 11.30 3.87 -9.94
CA ALA A 77 12.71 3.96 -9.56
C ALA A 77 13.54 2.81 -10.16
N ARG A 78 12.95 1.60 -10.27
CA ARG A 78 13.63 0.42 -10.84
C ARG A 78 13.64 0.41 -12.35
N ALA A 79 12.68 1.08 -12.99
CA ALA A 79 12.56 1.14 -14.44
C ALA A 79 13.45 2.22 -15.11
N ARG A 80 14.46 2.73 -14.43
CA ARG A 80 15.35 3.79 -14.94
C ARG A 80 16.54 3.31 -15.76
N THR A 81 16.86 2.03 -15.72
CA THR A 81 17.92 1.43 -16.53
C THR A 81 17.39 1.02 -17.91
N ASP A 82 18.28 1.01 -18.90
CA ASP A 82 17.95 0.61 -20.28
C ASP A 82 18.01 -0.91 -20.50
N ASP A 83 18.33 -1.69 -19.47
CA ASP A 83 18.37 -3.15 -19.53
C ASP A 83 17.05 -3.73 -18.95
N PRO A 84 16.11 -4.20 -19.81
CA PRO A 84 14.83 -4.72 -19.35
C PRO A 84 14.96 -5.99 -18.49
N SER A 85 16.01 -6.79 -18.67
CA SER A 85 16.28 -7.96 -17.83
C SER A 85 16.62 -7.54 -16.40
N GLN A 86 17.44 -6.51 -16.25
CA GLN A 86 17.77 -5.96 -14.93
C GLN A 86 16.54 -5.30 -14.29
N VAL A 87 15.76 -4.55 -15.07
CA VAL A 87 14.51 -3.95 -14.59
C VAL A 87 13.57 -5.03 -14.04
N LEU A 88 13.38 -6.13 -14.76
CA LEU A 88 12.51 -7.22 -14.31
C LEU A 88 13.01 -7.83 -13.00
N THR A 89 14.31 -8.09 -12.90
CA THR A 89 14.92 -8.62 -11.66
C THR A 89 14.67 -7.68 -10.49
N ASP A 90 14.94 -6.40 -10.66
CA ASP A 90 14.77 -5.39 -9.61
C ASP A 90 13.29 -5.21 -9.21
N LEU A 91 12.37 -5.29 -10.17
CA LEU A 91 10.93 -5.24 -9.89
C LEU A 91 10.46 -6.46 -9.08
N VAL A 92 10.94 -7.65 -9.43
CA VAL A 92 10.61 -8.89 -8.71
C VAL A 92 11.13 -8.81 -7.28
N GLU A 93 12.40 -8.45 -7.08
CA GLU A 93 13.00 -8.30 -5.75
C GLU A 93 12.23 -7.27 -4.91
N PHE A 94 11.95 -6.12 -5.48
CA PHE A 94 11.20 -5.05 -4.81
C PHE A 94 9.79 -5.53 -4.38
N HIS A 95 9.06 -6.19 -5.27
CA HIS A 95 7.71 -6.64 -4.97
C HIS A 95 7.69 -7.78 -3.94
N VAL A 96 8.64 -8.71 -4.02
CA VAL A 96 8.79 -9.80 -3.05
C VAL A 96 9.14 -9.24 -1.67
N ASP A 97 10.07 -8.30 -1.58
CA ASP A 97 10.42 -7.65 -0.31
C ASP A 97 9.22 -6.93 0.31
N PHE A 98 8.46 -6.22 -0.51
CA PHE A 98 7.21 -5.60 -0.06
C PHE A 98 6.22 -6.64 0.48
N ALA A 99 5.99 -7.72 -0.25
CA ALA A 99 5.06 -8.77 0.14
C ALA A 99 5.46 -9.47 1.44
N LEU A 100 6.74 -9.70 1.64
CA LEU A 100 7.27 -10.34 2.86
C LEU A 100 7.23 -9.41 4.07
N GLN A 101 7.45 -8.12 3.86
CA GLN A 101 7.45 -7.13 4.94
C GLN A 101 6.05 -6.65 5.34
N HIS A 102 5.09 -6.68 4.40
CA HIS A 102 3.75 -6.11 4.58
C HIS A 102 2.62 -7.06 4.11
N PRO A 103 2.59 -8.32 4.57
CA PRO A 103 1.55 -9.27 4.14
C PRO A 103 0.14 -8.81 4.52
N GLU A 104 -0.01 -8.10 5.63
CA GLU A 104 -1.28 -7.52 6.09
C GLU A 104 -1.84 -6.49 5.10
N LEU A 105 -0.99 -5.68 4.50
CA LEU A 105 -1.39 -4.67 3.51
C LEU A 105 -1.93 -5.30 2.23
N ILE A 106 -1.35 -6.40 1.78
CA ILE A 106 -1.84 -7.16 0.62
C ILE A 106 -3.23 -7.72 0.92
N THR A 107 -3.41 -8.30 2.10
CA THR A 107 -4.72 -8.85 2.52
C THR A 107 -5.79 -7.76 2.56
N VAL A 108 -5.48 -6.60 3.13
CA VAL A 108 -6.42 -5.48 3.22
C VAL A 108 -6.75 -4.93 1.82
N GLN A 109 -5.75 -4.76 0.97
CA GLN A 109 -5.95 -4.28 -0.40
C GLN A 109 -6.86 -5.19 -1.21
N ASP A 110 -6.66 -6.49 -1.13
CA ASP A 110 -7.45 -7.48 -1.86
C ASP A 110 -8.90 -7.52 -1.41
N ARG A 111 -9.12 -7.51 -0.10
CA ARG A 111 -10.45 -7.73 0.49
C ARG A 111 -11.24 -6.45 0.69
N ASP A 112 -10.59 -5.39 1.16
CA ASP A 112 -11.27 -4.23 1.72
C ASP A 112 -11.36 -3.03 0.75
N LEU A 113 -10.80 -3.12 -0.45
CA LEU A 113 -10.86 -2.05 -1.46
C LEU A 113 -12.29 -1.59 -1.78
N ALA A 114 -13.25 -2.52 -1.75
CA ALA A 114 -14.65 -2.21 -2.02
C ALA A 114 -15.31 -1.30 -0.96
N ASN A 115 -14.71 -1.20 0.24
CA ASN A 115 -15.20 -0.34 1.32
C ASN A 115 -14.77 1.13 1.16
N LEU A 116 -13.93 1.44 0.17
CA LEU A 116 -13.52 2.81 -0.12
C LEU A 116 -14.63 3.58 -0.86
N PRO A 117 -14.74 4.91 -0.63
CA PRO A 117 -15.52 5.79 -1.50
C PRO A 117 -15.12 5.61 -2.97
N VAL A 118 -16.09 5.76 -3.88
CA VAL A 118 -15.91 5.50 -5.31
C VAL A 118 -14.70 6.25 -5.89
N GLN A 119 -14.55 7.53 -5.55
CA GLN A 119 -13.45 8.36 -6.06
C GLN A 119 -12.08 7.87 -5.60
N VAL A 120 -11.97 7.51 -4.32
CA VAL A 120 -10.72 6.98 -3.75
C VAL A 120 -10.40 5.61 -4.36
N ARG A 121 -11.40 4.76 -4.53
CA ARG A 121 -11.23 3.47 -5.20
C ARG A 121 -10.73 3.62 -6.64
N HIS A 122 -11.26 4.61 -7.38
CA HIS A 122 -10.77 4.93 -8.73
C HIS A 122 -9.31 5.39 -8.71
N GLN A 123 -8.94 6.22 -7.75
CA GLN A 123 -7.56 6.67 -7.56
C GLN A 123 -6.62 5.49 -7.30
N VAL A 124 -6.97 4.62 -6.36
CA VAL A 124 -6.17 3.42 -6.04
C VAL A 124 -6.01 2.54 -7.28
N ARG A 125 -7.09 2.28 -8.01
CA ARG A 125 -7.04 1.47 -9.23
C ARG A 125 -6.21 2.11 -10.34
N ALA A 126 -6.22 3.43 -10.45
CA ALA A 126 -5.37 4.14 -11.41
C ALA A 126 -3.88 3.98 -11.07
N LEU A 127 -3.52 4.10 -9.80
CA LEU A 127 -2.15 3.86 -9.32
C LEU A 127 -1.71 2.41 -9.56
N GLN A 128 -2.58 1.45 -9.26
CA GLN A 128 -2.33 0.03 -9.52
C GLN A 128 -2.09 -0.26 -11.00
N ARG A 129 -2.93 0.30 -11.88
CA ARG A 129 -2.76 0.14 -13.33
C ARG A 129 -1.44 0.74 -13.81
N ALA A 130 -1.06 1.91 -13.30
CA ALA A 130 0.21 2.54 -13.64
C ALA A 130 1.41 1.68 -13.20
N TYR A 131 1.33 1.06 -12.02
CA TYR A 131 2.35 0.13 -11.55
C TYR A 131 2.43 -1.13 -12.42
N LEU A 132 1.28 -1.75 -12.72
CA LEU A 132 1.21 -2.91 -13.62
C LEU A 132 1.73 -2.59 -15.01
N GLN A 133 1.52 -1.36 -15.51
CA GLN A 133 2.00 -0.95 -16.83
C GLN A 133 3.53 -1.01 -16.91
N ILE A 134 4.25 -0.68 -15.85
CA ILE A 134 5.71 -0.81 -15.78
C ILE A 134 6.13 -2.27 -16.02
N TRP A 135 5.45 -3.22 -15.38
CA TRP A 135 5.69 -4.65 -15.59
C TRP A 135 5.39 -5.10 -17.01
N VAL A 136 4.25 -4.67 -17.53
CA VAL A 136 3.83 -5.01 -18.89
C VAL A 136 4.83 -4.50 -19.92
N ASP A 137 5.26 -3.24 -19.80
CA ASP A 137 6.22 -2.63 -20.72
C ASP A 137 7.56 -3.36 -20.69
N THR A 138 8.06 -3.67 -19.49
CA THR A 138 9.29 -4.45 -19.30
C THR A 138 9.21 -5.84 -19.94
N LEU A 139 8.10 -6.54 -19.72
CA LEU A 139 7.87 -7.86 -20.29
C LEU A 139 7.76 -7.83 -21.82
N ARG A 140 7.13 -6.79 -22.38
CA ARG A 140 7.04 -6.61 -23.86
C ARG A 140 8.40 -6.35 -24.49
N GLU A 141 9.28 -5.63 -23.82
CA GLU A 141 10.66 -5.44 -24.29
C GLU A 141 11.45 -6.75 -24.28
N LEU A 142 11.24 -7.60 -23.25
CA LEU A 142 11.91 -8.90 -23.13
C LEU A 142 11.35 -9.97 -24.08
N ILE A 143 10.05 -9.92 -24.31
CA ILE A 143 9.31 -10.93 -25.09
C ILE A 143 8.44 -10.19 -26.11
N PRO A 144 9.03 -9.77 -27.26
CA PRO A 144 8.30 -8.97 -28.26
C PRO A 144 7.03 -9.64 -28.80
N GLU A 145 6.94 -10.97 -28.74
CA GLU A 145 5.77 -11.74 -29.16
C GLU A 145 4.52 -11.45 -28.32
N LEU A 146 4.69 -10.96 -27.10
CA LEU A 146 3.56 -10.54 -26.24
C LEU A 146 2.85 -9.28 -26.75
N SER A 147 3.43 -8.59 -27.74
CA SER A 147 2.89 -7.35 -28.30
C SER A 147 2.07 -7.57 -29.57
N ALA A 148 1.96 -8.81 -30.04
CA ALA A 148 1.28 -9.19 -31.30
C ALA A 148 -0.22 -9.47 -31.07
#